data_f863d15bc6c0ea66ee548e55015fe888
#
_entry.id   f863d15bc6c0ea66ee548e55015fe888
#
_cell.length_a   1.000
_cell.length_b   1.000
_cell.length_c   1.000
_cell.angle_alpha   90.00
_cell.angle_beta   90.00
_cell.angle_gamma   90.00
#
_symmetry.space_group_name_H-M   'P 1'
#
loop_
_entity.id
_entity.type
_entity.pdbx_description
1 polymer ?
#
loop_
_entity_poly.entity_id
_entity_poly.type
_entity_poly.pdbx_seq_one_letter_code
_entity_poly.pdbx_strand_id
1 'polypeptide(L)'
;MKFSTRAERIEPFYVMEVAKAAQAMAREVAGTREPMIFLNIGEPDFTAPPLVQQAAERAIRDGLTQYTNALGLEPLRERISDWYATRFGVDVPARRIVVTAGASAALQLACLALIDAGDEVLMPDPSYPCNRHFVSAAEGKAVLIPTTAEERFQLSAAKVEAAWGEKTRGVLLASPSNPTGTSIAPDELRAIHQVVRAKGGLTIIDEIYLGLSYEEQYSHSALALGDDIISINSFSKYFNMTGWR
;
A
#
# COMPACT_ATOMS: atom_id res chain seq x y z
N MET A 1 2.43 32.91 -1.58
CA MET A 1 1.82 31.94 -0.65
C MET A 1 2.95 31.22 0.08
N LYS A 2 2.86 31.07 1.42
CA LYS A 2 3.86 30.30 2.20
C LYS A 2 3.34 28.88 2.38
N PHE A 3 4.15 27.88 2.07
CA PHE A 3 3.84 26.49 2.38
C PHE A 3 4.04 26.20 3.87
N SER A 4 3.42 25.14 4.35
CA SER A 4 3.69 24.63 5.70
C SER A 4 5.08 23.98 5.74
N THR A 5 5.74 24.01 6.90
CA THR A 5 7.02 23.31 7.09
C THR A 5 6.92 21.80 6.81
N ARG A 6 5.74 21.24 6.98
CA ARG A 6 5.42 19.86 6.63
C ARG A 6 5.52 19.62 5.13
N ALA A 7 4.96 20.51 4.30
CA ALA A 7 5.05 20.40 2.85
C ALA A 7 6.49 20.58 2.34
N GLU A 8 7.28 21.42 3.02
CA GLU A 8 8.69 21.66 2.67
C GLU A 8 9.59 20.43 2.92
N ARG A 9 9.15 19.49 3.78
CA ARG A 9 9.86 18.23 4.06
C ARG A 9 9.53 17.09 3.08
N ILE A 10 8.50 17.27 2.24
CA ILE A 10 8.06 16.24 1.29
C ILE A 10 8.82 16.45 -0.03
N GLU A 11 9.65 15.48 -0.37
CA GLU A 11 10.37 15.47 -1.64
C GLU A 11 9.47 15.10 -2.82
N PRO A 12 9.78 15.56 -4.03
CA PRO A 12 9.07 15.13 -5.23
C PRO A 12 9.12 13.62 -5.42
N PHE A 13 8.05 13.05 -5.93
CA PHE A 13 8.06 11.66 -6.35
C PHE A 13 8.78 11.54 -7.69
N TYR A 14 10.07 11.24 -7.66
CA TYR A 14 10.97 11.25 -8.82
C TYR A 14 10.51 10.39 -9.99
N VAL A 15 9.76 9.32 -9.74
CA VAL A 15 9.15 8.50 -10.80
C VAL A 15 8.26 9.35 -11.72
N MET A 16 7.55 10.33 -11.17
CA MET A 16 6.71 11.25 -11.97
C MET A 16 7.54 12.26 -12.75
N GLU A 17 8.69 12.69 -12.21
CA GLU A 17 9.61 13.57 -12.96
C GLU A 17 10.26 12.80 -14.13
N VAL A 18 10.66 11.55 -13.91
CA VAL A 18 11.13 10.65 -14.98
C VAL A 18 10.02 10.45 -16.04
N ALA A 19 8.77 10.25 -15.60
CA ALA A 19 7.64 10.10 -16.52
C ALA A 19 7.43 11.34 -17.39
N LYS A 20 7.54 12.55 -16.84
CA LYS A 20 7.47 13.81 -17.62
C LYS A 20 8.58 13.91 -18.65
N ALA A 21 9.83 13.61 -18.25
CA ALA A 21 10.97 13.61 -19.15
C ALA A 21 10.81 12.58 -20.29
N ALA A 22 10.37 11.35 -19.95
CA ALA A 22 10.11 10.30 -20.91
C ALA A 22 9.00 10.68 -21.89
N GLN A 23 7.92 11.33 -21.45
CA GLN A 23 6.85 11.83 -22.33
C GLN A 23 7.33 12.95 -23.27
N ALA A 24 8.25 13.80 -22.81
CA ALA A 24 8.86 14.82 -23.68
C ALA A 24 9.68 14.16 -24.77
N MET A 25 10.56 13.23 -24.42
CA MET A 25 11.38 12.47 -25.36
C MET A 25 10.51 11.64 -26.34
N ALA A 26 9.44 11.03 -25.86
CA ALA A 26 8.51 10.27 -26.72
C ALA A 26 7.91 11.13 -27.83
N ARG A 27 7.65 12.42 -27.56
CA ARG A 27 7.17 13.35 -28.61
C ARG A 27 8.24 13.67 -29.64
N GLU A 28 9.50 13.76 -29.22
CA GLU A 28 10.63 14.04 -30.12
C GLU A 28 10.92 12.87 -31.07
N VAL A 29 10.78 11.62 -30.58
CA VAL A 29 11.02 10.41 -31.37
C VAL A 29 9.75 9.84 -32.03
N ALA A 30 8.63 10.53 -31.90
CA ALA A 30 7.36 10.09 -32.49
C ALA A 30 7.49 9.94 -34.01
N GLY A 31 7.10 8.78 -34.55
CA GLY A 31 7.19 8.48 -36.02
C GLY A 31 8.58 8.05 -36.50
N THR A 32 9.57 7.94 -35.61
CA THR A 32 10.88 7.35 -35.96
C THR A 32 10.82 5.82 -35.92
N ARG A 33 11.94 5.15 -36.27
CA ARG A 33 12.06 3.69 -36.18
C ARG A 33 12.30 3.19 -34.75
N GLU A 34 12.59 4.09 -33.83
CA GLU A 34 12.91 3.79 -32.41
C GLU A 34 11.91 4.49 -31.50
N PRO A 35 10.69 3.99 -31.37
CA PRO A 35 9.70 4.58 -30.47
C PRO A 35 10.12 4.43 -29.01
N MET A 36 9.72 5.39 -28.17
CA MET A 36 9.96 5.33 -26.73
C MET A 36 9.25 4.13 -26.10
N ILE A 37 10.00 3.34 -25.33
CA ILE A 37 9.45 2.25 -24.52
C ILE A 37 9.41 2.70 -23.05
N PHE A 38 8.21 2.70 -22.46
CA PHE A 38 8.00 3.13 -21.07
C PHE A 38 8.07 1.94 -20.14
N LEU A 39 9.07 1.92 -19.24
CA LEU A 39 9.23 0.90 -18.18
C LEU A 39 9.31 1.50 -16.77
N ASN A 40 8.95 2.77 -16.64
CA ASN A 40 9.15 3.56 -15.41
C ASN A 40 7.97 3.49 -14.44
N ILE A 41 6.79 3.02 -14.86
CA ILE A 41 5.60 2.87 -14.02
C ILE A 41 5.07 1.44 -14.15
N GLY A 42 4.97 0.74 -13.03
CA GLY A 42 4.32 -0.58 -12.95
C GLY A 42 2.81 -0.43 -12.87
N GLU A 43 2.14 -0.65 -13.99
CA GLU A 43 0.69 -0.57 -14.14
C GLU A 43 0.19 -1.83 -14.88
N PRO A 44 -0.99 -2.38 -14.53
CA PRO A 44 -1.59 -3.46 -15.32
C PRO A 44 -1.80 -3.02 -16.76
N ASP A 45 -1.39 -3.86 -17.72
CA ASP A 45 -1.56 -3.61 -19.17
C ASP A 45 -2.97 -3.97 -19.67
N PHE A 46 -3.89 -4.18 -18.74
CA PHE A 46 -5.29 -4.53 -19.00
C PHE A 46 -6.19 -3.52 -18.32
N THR A 47 -7.33 -3.26 -18.92
CA THR A 47 -8.42 -2.54 -18.27
C THR A 47 -9.22 -3.47 -17.35
N ALA A 48 -10.09 -2.91 -16.53
CA ALA A 48 -11.00 -3.70 -15.70
C ALA A 48 -11.81 -4.70 -16.54
N PRO A 49 -12.10 -5.91 -16.01
CA PRO A 49 -12.87 -6.91 -16.73
C PRO A 49 -14.22 -6.39 -17.26
N PRO A 50 -14.75 -6.91 -18.37
CA PRO A 50 -16.00 -6.41 -18.96
C PRO A 50 -17.19 -6.36 -18.01
N LEU A 51 -17.31 -7.32 -17.09
CA LEU A 51 -18.37 -7.33 -16.08
C LEU A 51 -18.27 -6.15 -15.11
N VAL A 52 -17.05 -5.73 -14.77
CA VAL A 52 -16.81 -4.55 -13.92
C VAL A 52 -17.19 -3.28 -14.65
N GLN A 53 -16.79 -3.15 -15.93
CA GLN A 53 -17.14 -2.00 -16.78
C GLN A 53 -18.67 -1.87 -16.90
N GLN A 54 -19.36 -2.96 -17.24
CA GLN A 54 -20.82 -2.99 -17.34
C GLN A 54 -21.50 -2.65 -16.00
N ALA A 55 -20.96 -3.08 -14.87
CA ALA A 55 -21.48 -2.73 -13.56
C ALA A 55 -21.37 -1.22 -13.29
N ALA A 56 -20.25 -0.60 -13.67
CA ALA A 56 -20.07 0.85 -13.55
C ALA A 56 -21.02 1.62 -14.45
N GLU A 57 -21.18 1.21 -15.71
CA GLU A 57 -22.14 1.82 -16.64
C GLU A 57 -23.57 1.76 -16.08
N ARG A 58 -23.96 0.61 -15.51
CA ARG A 58 -25.28 0.48 -14.86
C ARG A 58 -25.38 1.42 -13.66
N ALA A 59 -24.38 1.46 -12.79
CA ALA A 59 -24.41 2.32 -11.60
C ALA A 59 -24.59 3.80 -11.96
N ILE A 60 -23.91 4.27 -13.02
CA ILE A 60 -24.09 5.64 -13.51
C ILE A 60 -25.48 5.86 -14.08
N ARG A 61 -25.98 4.93 -14.91
CA ARG A 61 -27.31 5.00 -15.52
C ARG A 61 -28.43 5.00 -14.49
N ASP A 62 -28.24 4.22 -13.42
CA ASP A 62 -29.22 4.09 -12.33
C ASP A 62 -29.10 5.22 -11.29
N GLY A 63 -28.20 6.20 -11.51
CA GLY A 63 -28.02 7.36 -10.64
C GLY A 63 -27.37 7.04 -9.29
N LEU A 64 -26.62 5.94 -9.17
CA LEU A 64 -25.93 5.55 -7.94
C LEU A 64 -24.63 6.39 -7.73
N THR A 65 -24.81 7.72 -7.70
CA THR A 65 -23.72 8.69 -7.63
C THR A 65 -23.83 9.64 -6.44
N GLN A 66 -24.71 9.34 -5.50
CA GLN A 66 -24.96 10.16 -4.32
C GLN A 66 -23.97 9.83 -3.17
N TYR A 67 -24.08 10.56 -2.07
CA TYR A 67 -23.29 10.32 -0.87
C TYR A 67 -23.45 8.89 -0.36
N THR A 68 -22.32 8.35 0.11
CA THR A 68 -22.27 7.07 0.79
C THR A 68 -22.02 7.27 2.28
N ASN A 69 -22.10 6.19 3.06
CA ASN A 69 -21.60 6.17 4.43
C ASN A 69 -20.09 6.52 4.46
N ALA A 70 -19.64 7.15 5.54
CA ALA A 70 -18.24 7.56 5.72
C ALA A 70 -17.22 6.40 5.60
N LEU A 71 -17.63 5.18 5.94
CA LEU A 71 -16.79 3.98 5.80
C LEU A 71 -16.91 3.31 4.42
N GLY A 72 -17.71 3.86 3.52
CA GLY A 72 -18.07 3.26 2.24
C GLY A 72 -19.39 2.48 2.29
N LEU A 73 -19.88 2.08 1.12
CA LEU A 73 -21.11 1.30 0.99
C LEU A 73 -21.03 -0.02 1.76
N GLU A 74 -22.03 -0.31 2.57
CA GLU A 74 -22.09 -1.56 3.35
C GLU A 74 -22.03 -2.81 2.46
N PRO A 75 -22.81 -2.91 1.35
CA PRO A 75 -22.69 -4.06 0.45
C PRO A 75 -21.29 -4.25 -0.13
N LEU A 76 -20.55 -3.17 -0.38
CA LEU A 76 -19.16 -3.27 -0.86
C LEU A 76 -18.25 -3.84 0.24
N ARG A 77 -18.37 -3.36 1.48
CA ARG A 77 -17.59 -3.85 2.61
C ARG A 77 -17.89 -5.31 2.93
N GLU A 78 -19.14 -5.74 2.79
CA GLU A 78 -19.53 -7.15 2.89
C GLU A 78 -18.86 -7.99 1.80
N ARG A 79 -18.85 -7.52 0.55
CA ARG A 79 -18.18 -8.24 -0.55
C ARG A 79 -16.66 -8.29 -0.37
N ILE A 80 -16.05 -7.27 0.21
CA ILE A 80 -14.62 -7.32 0.60
C ILE A 80 -14.41 -8.38 1.70
N SER A 81 -15.30 -8.43 2.71
CA SER A 81 -15.28 -9.46 3.76
C SER A 81 -15.37 -10.86 3.16
N ASP A 82 -16.35 -11.12 2.28
CA ASP A 82 -16.52 -12.38 1.57
C ASP A 82 -15.28 -12.78 0.76
N TRP A 83 -14.63 -11.79 0.12
CA TRP A 83 -13.41 -12.02 -0.67
C TRP A 83 -12.25 -12.48 0.22
N TYR A 84 -12.02 -11.84 1.37
CA TYR A 84 -11.00 -12.27 2.32
C TYR A 84 -11.29 -13.67 2.87
N ALA A 85 -12.52 -13.98 3.22
CA ALA A 85 -12.94 -15.28 3.70
C ALA A 85 -12.73 -16.36 2.62
N THR A 86 -13.18 -16.10 1.39
CA THR A 86 -13.14 -17.09 0.31
C THR A 86 -11.72 -17.28 -0.23
N ARG A 87 -10.96 -16.19 -0.39
CA ARG A 87 -9.65 -16.22 -1.07
C ARG A 87 -8.51 -16.55 -0.12
N PHE A 88 -8.57 -16.13 1.13
CA PHE A 88 -7.48 -16.23 2.10
C PHE A 88 -7.86 -16.98 3.37
N GLY A 89 -9.12 -17.41 3.52
CA GLY A 89 -9.60 -18.07 4.73
C GLY A 89 -9.60 -17.18 5.97
N VAL A 90 -9.69 -15.86 5.79
CA VAL A 90 -9.64 -14.89 6.88
C VAL A 90 -10.99 -14.22 7.07
N ASP A 91 -11.55 -14.33 8.27
CA ASP A 91 -12.78 -13.63 8.64
C ASP A 91 -12.47 -12.17 9.03
N VAL A 92 -12.84 -11.24 8.16
CA VAL A 92 -12.72 -9.80 8.40
C VAL A 92 -14.12 -9.19 8.42
N PRO A 93 -14.70 -8.93 9.58
CA PRO A 93 -16.05 -8.36 9.65
C PRO A 93 -16.16 -7.02 8.89
N ALA A 94 -17.23 -6.81 8.14
CA ALA A 94 -17.46 -5.60 7.33
C ALA A 94 -17.31 -4.29 8.13
N ARG A 95 -17.62 -4.30 9.44
CA ARG A 95 -17.42 -3.14 10.34
C ARG A 95 -15.95 -2.72 10.52
N ARG A 96 -14.99 -3.62 10.23
CA ARG A 96 -13.54 -3.35 10.28
C ARG A 96 -12.98 -2.87 8.94
N ILE A 97 -13.79 -2.80 7.91
CA ILE A 97 -13.37 -2.41 6.55
C ILE A 97 -13.73 -0.95 6.31
N VAL A 98 -12.75 -0.17 5.88
CA VAL A 98 -12.90 1.24 5.51
C VAL A 98 -12.50 1.41 4.04
N VAL A 99 -13.42 1.92 3.23
CA VAL A 99 -13.17 2.22 1.81
C VAL A 99 -12.69 3.66 1.69
N THR A 100 -11.60 3.86 0.95
CA THR A 100 -10.97 5.17 0.75
C THR A 100 -10.73 5.45 -0.73
N ALA A 101 -10.35 6.68 -1.07
CA ALA A 101 -9.97 7.07 -2.43
C ALA A 101 -8.57 6.50 -2.81
N GLY A 102 -8.46 5.17 -2.84
CA GLY A 102 -7.24 4.41 -3.15
C GLY A 102 -6.33 4.20 -1.93
N ALA A 103 -5.31 3.33 -2.10
CA ALA A 103 -4.39 2.93 -1.04
C ALA A 103 -3.60 4.10 -0.44
N SER A 104 -3.23 5.11 -1.25
CA SER A 104 -2.53 6.30 -0.73
C SER A 104 -3.36 7.07 0.30
N ALA A 105 -4.67 7.20 0.07
CA ALA A 105 -5.57 7.82 1.04
C ALA A 105 -5.72 6.95 2.29
N ALA A 106 -5.75 5.62 2.15
CA ALA A 106 -5.80 4.70 3.28
C ALA A 106 -4.52 4.78 4.13
N LEU A 107 -3.34 4.77 3.50
CA LEU A 107 -2.04 4.94 4.19
C LEU A 107 -1.95 6.28 4.91
N GLN A 108 -2.36 7.37 4.25
CA GLN A 108 -2.37 8.70 4.86
C GLN A 108 -3.34 8.76 6.05
N LEU A 109 -4.53 8.18 5.92
CA LEU A 109 -5.52 8.12 7.00
C LEU A 109 -5.00 7.30 8.19
N ALA A 110 -4.40 6.14 7.93
CA ALA A 110 -3.81 5.31 8.98
C ALA A 110 -2.69 6.04 9.73
N CYS A 111 -1.78 6.69 8.98
CA CYS A 111 -0.72 7.48 9.59
C CYS A 111 -1.27 8.63 10.44
N LEU A 112 -2.22 9.41 9.92
CA LEU A 112 -2.83 10.53 10.66
C LEU A 112 -3.61 10.10 11.90
N ALA A 113 -4.19 8.90 11.89
CA ALA A 113 -4.98 8.40 13.01
C ALA A 113 -4.14 7.75 14.12
N LEU A 114 -2.92 7.29 13.82
CA LEU A 114 -2.19 6.38 14.69
C LEU A 114 -0.78 6.84 15.05
N ILE A 115 -0.27 7.88 14.41
CA ILE A 115 1.09 8.40 14.60
C ILE A 115 0.98 9.82 15.15
N ASP A 116 1.62 10.05 16.28
CA ASP A 116 1.77 11.35 16.89
C ASP A 116 3.08 12.05 16.45
N ALA A 117 3.14 13.36 16.70
CA ALA A 117 4.32 14.14 16.39
C ALA A 117 5.57 13.62 17.13
N GLY A 118 6.58 13.22 16.36
CA GLY A 118 7.84 12.71 16.88
C GLY A 118 7.90 11.19 17.05
N ASP A 119 6.79 10.48 16.83
CA ASP A 119 6.80 9.03 16.76
C ASP A 119 7.69 8.53 15.61
N GLU A 120 8.37 7.41 15.83
CA GLU A 120 9.21 6.76 14.82
C GLU A 120 8.50 5.51 14.27
N VAL A 121 8.53 5.37 12.93
CA VAL A 121 7.99 4.19 12.24
C VAL A 121 9.10 3.51 11.47
N LEU A 122 9.35 2.24 11.79
CA LEU A 122 10.38 1.44 11.14
C LEU A 122 9.90 0.95 9.77
N MET A 123 10.76 1.05 8.77
CA MET A 123 10.48 0.61 7.38
C MET A 123 11.71 -0.03 6.76
N PRO A 124 11.56 -0.99 5.84
CA PRO A 124 12.70 -1.46 5.04
C PRO A 124 13.19 -0.35 4.09
N ASP A 125 14.48 -0.40 3.76
CA ASP A 125 15.06 0.36 2.68
C ASP A 125 15.82 -0.62 1.76
N PRO A 126 15.40 -0.76 0.48
CA PRO A 126 14.41 0.02 -0.25
C PRO A 126 12.94 -0.30 0.10
N SER A 127 12.07 0.71 -0.07
CA SER A 127 10.61 0.59 0.06
C SER A 127 9.89 1.56 -0.88
N TYR A 128 8.57 1.50 -0.92
CA TYR A 128 7.78 2.45 -1.73
C TYR A 128 8.03 3.88 -1.25
N PRO A 129 8.51 4.77 -2.13
CA PRO A 129 9.02 6.08 -1.71
C PRO A 129 8.02 6.96 -0.97
N CYS A 130 6.71 6.82 -1.26
CA CYS A 130 5.69 7.64 -0.61
C CYS A 130 5.44 7.26 0.86
N ASN A 131 5.80 6.05 1.29
CA ASN A 131 5.53 5.59 2.65
C ASN A 131 6.16 6.51 3.71
N ARG A 132 7.43 6.91 3.52
CA ARG A 132 8.11 7.86 4.41
C ARG A 132 7.42 9.22 4.46
N HIS A 133 6.80 9.63 3.35
CA HIS A 133 6.10 10.90 3.25
C HIS A 133 4.74 10.88 3.95
N PHE A 134 4.03 9.75 3.96
CA PHE A 134 2.80 9.60 4.75
C PHE A 134 3.09 9.74 6.24
N VAL A 135 4.15 9.10 6.73
CA VAL A 135 4.61 9.25 8.13
C VAL A 135 5.02 10.69 8.41
N SER A 136 5.82 11.31 7.54
CA SER A 136 6.25 12.70 7.70
C SER A 136 5.08 13.69 7.66
N ALA A 137 4.05 13.44 6.85
CA ALA A 137 2.84 14.26 6.79
C ALA A 137 2.00 14.15 8.07
N ALA A 138 2.11 13.04 8.79
CA ALA A 138 1.53 12.84 10.13
C ALA A 138 2.44 13.36 11.26
N GLU A 139 3.51 14.14 10.96
CA GLU A 139 4.50 14.67 11.90
C GLU A 139 5.40 13.57 12.56
N GLY A 140 5.28 12.33 12.13
CA GLY A 140 6.16 11.24 12.52
C GLY A 140 7.48 11.24 11.75
N LYS A 141 8.39 10.35 12.13
CA LYS A 141 9.69 10.13 11.52
C LYS A 141 9.79 8.71 10.97
N ALA A 142 10.03 8.57 9.68
CA ALA A 142 10.36 7.29 9.06
C ALA A 142 11.80 6.90 9.43
N VAL A 143 11.99 5.72 10.02
CA VAL A 143 13.29 5.12 10.31
C VAL A 143 13.52 4.02 9.28
N LEU A 144 14.36 4.33 8.30
CA LEU A 144 14.68 3.43 7.20
C LEU A 144 15.78 2.46 7.63
N ILE A 145 15.49 1.16 7.59
CA ILE A 145 16.42 0.10 7.97
C ILE A 145 16.95 -0.53 6.70
N PRO A 146 18.27 -0.44 6.43
CA PRO A 146 18.85 -1.03 5.25
C PRO A 146 18.64 -2.54 5.17
N THR A 147 18.26 -3.01 4.00
CA THR A 147 18.07 -4.42 3.69
C THR A 147 18.83 -4.78 2.41
N THR A 148 19.21 -6.05 2.27
CA THR A 148 20.02 -6.54 1.17
C THR A 148 19.29 -7.54 0.29
N ALA A 149 19.86 -7.90 -0.85
CA ALA A 149 19.31 -8.91 -1.75
C ALA A 149 19.24 -10.29 -1.07
N GLU A 150 20.22 -10.63 -0.24
CA GLU A 150 20.25 -11.88 0.53
C GLU A 150 19.10 -11.93 1.54
N GLU A 151 18.68 -10.79 2.07
CA GLU A 151 17.52 -10.62 2.95
C GLU A 151 16.22 -10.45 2.16
N ARG A 152 16.27 -10.61 0.83
CA ARG A 152 15.13 -10.38 -0.07
C ARG A 152 14.54 -8.96 0.06
N PHE A 153 15.34 -7.99 0.47
CA PHE A 153 14.96 -6.61 0.73
C PHE A 153 13.77 -6.47 1.71
N GLN A 154 13.66 -7.42 2.67
CA GLN A 154 12.61 -7.42 3.68
C GLN A 154 13.22 -7.31 5.08
N LEU A 155 12.47 -6.75 6.04
CA LEU A 155 12.87 -6.74 7.44
C LEU A 155 12.72 -8.13 8.06
N SER A 156 13.58 -8.41 9.03
CA SER A 156 13.42 -9.54 9.94
C SER A 156 12.99 -9.05 11.33
N ALA A 157 12.43 -9.96 12.12
CA ALA A 157 12.08 -9.72 13.52
C ALA A 157 13.29 -9.22 14.33
N ALA A 158 14.47 -9.81 14.08
CA ALA A 158 15.71 -9.40 14.73
C ALA A 158 16.11 -7.95 14.39
N LYS A 159 15.97 -7.53 13.13
CA LYS A 159 16.24 -6.13 12.73
C LYS A 159 15.23 -5.16 13.34
N VAL A 160 13.95 -5.54 13.38
CA VAL A 160 12.90 -4.74 14.03
C VAL A 160 13.20 -4.59 15.52
N GLU A 161 13.53 -5.66 16.21
CA GLU A 161 13.85 -5.65 17.64
C GLU A 161 15.10 -4.79 17.92
N ALA A 162 16.14 -4.93 17.13
CA ALA A 162 17.39 -4.18 17.27
C ALA A 162 17.21 -2.67 17.01
N ALA A 163 16.31 -2.29 16.11
CA ALA A 163 16.03 -0.89 15.77
C ALA A 163 14.97 -0.24 16.69
N TRP A 164 14.32 -1.01 17.55
CA TRP A 164 13.24 -0.52 18.41
C TRP A 164 13.75 0.39 19.51
N GLY A 165 13.35 1.66 19.48
CA GLY A 165 13.69 2.67 20.49
C GLY A 165 12.46 3.18 21.26
N GLU A 166 12.69 4.10 22.20
CA GLU A 166 11.64 4.67 23.05
C GLU A 166 10.54 5.41 22.26
N LYS A 167 10.89 5.96 21.10
CA LYS A 167 9.96 6.68 20.22
C LYS A 167 9.34 5.80 19.14
N THR A 168 9.73 4.53 19.06
CA THR A 168 9.22 3.65 18.03
C THR A 168 7.75 3.33 18.31
N ARG A 169 6.91 3.73 17.36
CA ARG A 169 5.46 3.53 17.38
C ARG A 169 5.04 2.23 16.70
N GLY A 170 5.80 1.79 15.71
CA GLY A 170 5.45 0.58 14.97
C GLY A 170 6.27 0.39 13.70
N VAL A 171 5.77 -0.51 12.85
CA VAL A 171 6.37 -0.84 11.56
C VAL A 171 5.38 -0.54 10.43
N LEU A 172 5.91 -0.11 9.26
CA LEU A 172 5.17 -0.05 8.01
C LEU A 172 5.90 -0.92 6.98
N LEU A 173 5.27 -2.03 6.64
CA LEU A 173 5.79 -3.08 5.77
C LEU A 173 5.02 -3.13 4.45
N ALA A 174 5.54 -3.86 3.46
CA ALA A 174 4.82 -4.19 2.24
C ALA A 174 5.13 -5.64 1.82
N SER A 175 4.06 -6.41 1.52
CA SER A 175 4.22 -7.79 1.07
C SER A 175 3.04 -8.21 0.17
N PRO A 176 3.28 -8.42 -1.15
CA PRO A 176 4.52 -8.17 -1.90
C PRO A 176 4.92 -6.69 -1.93
N SER A 177 6.21 -6.40 -1.99
CA SER A 177 6.79 -5.05 -1.88
C SER A 177 6.99 -4.39 -3.24
N ASN A 178 6.78 -3.10 -3.31
CA ASN A 178 7.26 -2.21 -4.35
C ASN A 178 8.46 -1.40 -3.77
N PRO A 179 9.66 -1.37 -4.42
CA PRO A 179 9.91 -1.76 -5.82
C PRO A 179 10.47 -3.18 -6.01
N THR A 180 10.71 -3.94 -4.95
CA THR A 180 11.55 -5.16 -4.99
C THR A 180 10.82 -6.40 -5.52
N GLY A 181 9.47 -6.41 -5.51
CA GLY A 181 8.66 -7.56 -5.90
C GLY A 181 8.74 -8.74 -4.92
N THR A 182 9.43 -8.60 -3.80
CA THR A 182 9.63 -9.66 -2.82
C THR A 182 8.53 -9.66 -1.77
N SER A 183 8.26 -10.85 -1.21
CA SER A 183 7.29 -11.03 -0.13
C SER A 183 7.99 -11.44 1.16
N ILE A 184 7.41 -11.08 2.30
CA ILE A 184 7.85 -11.53 3.62
C ILE A 184 7.36 -12.97 3.80
N ALA A 185 8.21 -13.87 4.27
CA ALA A 185 7.81 -15.23 4.60
C ALA A 185 6.77 -15.20 5.74
N PRO A 186 5.70 -16.03 5.69
CA PRO A 186 4.62 -15.98 6.68
C PRO A 186 5.09 -16.12 8.13
N ASP A 187 6.08 -16.99 8.37
CA ASP A 187 6.65 -17.16 9.71
C ASP A 187 7.46 -15.95 10.17
N GLU A 188 8.19 -15.31 9.25
CA GLU A 188 8.91 -14.08 9.55
C GLU A 188 7.95 -12.91 9.82
N LEU A 189 6.88 -12.79 9.03
CA LEU A 189 5.85 -11.77 9.27
C LEU A 189 5.18 -11.97 10.63
N ARG A 190 4.93 -13.21 11.02
CA ARG A 190 4.42 -13.56 12.36
C ARG A 190 5.42 -13.16 13.44
N ALA A 191 6.70 -13.46 13.26
CA ALA A 191 7.75 -13.10 14.21
C ALA A 191 7.90 -11.59 14.36
N ILE A 192 7.88 -10.84 13.25
CA ILE A 192 7.88 -9.37 13.27
C ILE A 192 6.68 -8.85 14.07
N HIS A 193 5.47 -9.32 13.75
CA HIS A 193 4.26 -8.88 14.44
C HIS A 193 4.30 -9.19 15.93
N GLN A 194 4.82 -10.34 16.35
CA GLN A 194 4.99 -10.70 17.74
C GLN A 194 5.95 -9.74 18.48
N VAL A 195 7.08 -9.37 17.87
CA VAL A 195 8.00 -8.37 18.42
C VAL A 195 7.30 -7.02 18.59
N VAL A 196 6.62 -6.55 17.53
CA VAL A 196 5.89 -5.27 17.55
C VAL A 196 4.82 -5.26 18.63
N ARG A 197 4.02 -6.32 18.71
CA ARG A 197 2.95 -6.48 19.70
C ARG A 197 3.48 -6.51 21.14
N ALA A 198 4.59 -7.22 21.38
CA ALA A 198 5.23 -7.27 22.69
C ALA A 198 5.71 -5.89 23.19
N LYS A 199 6.01 -4.99 22.26
CA LYS A 199 6.37 -3.59 22.55
C LYS A 199 5.16 -2.65 22.61
N GLY A 200 3.94 -3.15 22.40
CA GLY A 200 2.71 -2.33 22.34
C GLY A 200 2.63 -1.46 21.08
N GLY A 201 3.32 -1.85 20.03
CA GLY A 201 3.42 -1.09 18.79
C GLY A 201 2.36 -1.43 17.74
N LEU A 202 2.41 -0.75 16.60
CA LEU A 202 1.52 -0.88 15.45
C LEU A 202 2.17 -1.70 14.33
N THR A 203 1.43 -2.62 13.74
CA THR A 203 1.81 -3.27 12.48
C THR A 203 0.88 -2.77 11.37
N ILE A 204 1.44 -1.97 10.46
CA ILE A 204 0.78 -1.54 9.22
C ILE A 204 1.46 -2.30 8.09
N ILE A 205 0.66 -2.94 7.24
CA ILE A 205 1.17 -3.68 6.09
C ILE A 205 0.43 -3.28 4.81
N ASP A 206 1.19 -2.89 3.79
CA ASP A 206 0.68 -2.66 2.45
C ASP A 206 0.62 -3.99 1.71
N GLU A 207 -0.60 -4.46 1.47
CA GLU A 207 -0.91 -5.70 0.76
C GLU A 207 -1.53 -5.41 -0.63
N ILE A 208 -1.24 -4.25 -1.24
CA ILE A 208 -1.83 -3.84 -2.52
C ILE A 208 -1.60 -4.85 -3.65
N TYR A 209 -0.54 -5.68 -3.55
CA TYR A 209 -0.22 -6.74 -4.51
C TYR A 209 -0.64 -8.13 -4.03
N LEU A 210 -1.40 -8.23 -2.94
CA LEU A 210 -1.90 -9.51 -2.44
C LEU A 210 -2.73 -10.23 -3.51
N GLY A 211 -2.44 -11.52 -3.71
CA GLY A 211 -3.06 -12.34 -4.74
C GLY A 211 -2.31 -12.36 -6.08
N LEU A 212 -1.26 -11.56 -6.26
CA LEU A 212 -0.40 -11.55 -7.46
C LEU A 212 0.91 -12.35 -7.30
N SER A 213 1.08 -13.05 -6.17
CA SER A 213 2.25 -13.90 -5.94
C SER A 213 2.23 -15.14 -6.83
N TYR A 214 3.38 -15.52 -7.37
CA TYR A 214 3.56 -16.76 -8.15
C TYR A 214 3.70 -17.99 -7.26
N GLU A 215 4.10 -17.80 -6.02
CA GLU A 215 4.31 -18.85 -5.03
C GLU A 215 3.16 -18.84 -4.02
N GLU A 216 2.51 -19.99 -3.82
CA GLU A 216 1.35 -20.13 -2.95
C GLU A 216 1.64 -19.75 -1.49
N GLN A 217 2.86 -20.04 -1.02
CA GLN A 217 3.29 -19.68 0.34
C GLN A 217 3.20 -18.18 0.65
N TYR A 218 3.20 -17.31 -0.36
CA TYR A 218 3.05 -15.86 -0.19
C TYR A 218 1.63 -15.35 -0.50
N SER A 219 0.67 -16.24 -0.72
CA SER A 219 -0.73 -15.91 -0.98
C SER A 219 -1.56 -15.87 0.31
N HIS A 220 -0.99 -15.31 1.39
CA HIS A 220 -1.66 -15.19 2.68
C HIS A 220 -1.72 -13.73 3.13
N SER A 221 -2.87 -13.32 3.66
CA SER A 221 -3.00 -12.00 4.26
C SER A 221 -2.43 -11.97 5.68
N ALA A 222 -1.78 -10.88 6.03
CA ALA A 222 -1.33 -10.60 7.38
C ALA A 222 -2.47 -10.58 8.41
N LEU A 223 -3.70 -10.29 7.97
CA LEU A 223 -4.88 -10.31 8.83
C LEU A 223 -5.18 -11.67 9.45
N ALA A 224 -4.59 -12.76 8.92
CA ALA A 224 -4.64 -14.09 9.54
C ALA A 224 -3.85 -14.18 10.85
N LEU A 225 -2.97 -13.23 11.14
CA LEU A 225 -2.11 -13.24 12.33
C LEU A 225 -2.76 -12.61 13.56
N GLY A 226 -3.72 -11.71 13.38
CA GLY A 226 -4.39 -11.05 14.50
C GLY A 226 -5.30 -9.89 14.09
N ASP A 227 -6.08 -9.45 15.07
CA ASP A 227 -7.05 -8.36 14.92
C ASP A 227 -6.42 -6.96 15.09
N ASP A 228 -5.18 -6.89 15.47
CA ASP A 228 -4.39 -5.70 15.76
C ASP A 228 -3.42 -5.33 14.62
N ILE A 229 -3.61 -5.91 13.44
CA ILE A 229 -2.91 -5.56 12.21
C ILE A 229 -3.78 -4.67 11.33
N ILE A 230 -3.15 -3.66 10.72
CA ILE A 230 -3.77 -2.80 9.74
C ILE A 230 -3.25 -3.19 8.36
N SER A 231 -4.09 -3.80 7.56
CA SER A 231 -3.80 -4.13 6.16
C SER A 231 -4.35 -3.04 5.24
N ILE A 232 -3.52 -2.58 4.33
CA ILE A 232 -3.88 -1.66 3.26
C ILE A 232 -3.93 -2.43 1.95
N ASN A 233 -5.07 -2.43 1.29
CA ASN A 233 -5.25 -3.09 0.01
C ASN A 233 -5.92 -2.14 -1.00
N SER A 234 -6.09 -2.56 -2.25
CA SER A 234 -6.68 -1.71 -3.28
C SER A 234 -7.26 -2.53 -4.43
N PHE A 235 -8.25 -1.97 -5.10
CA PHE A 235 -8.74 -2.48 -6.37
C PHE A 235 -7.81 -2.19 -7.56
N SER A 236 -6.75 -1.39 -7.35
CA SER A 236 -5.89 -0.88 -8.43
C SER A 236 -5.09 -1.97 -9.15
N LYS A 237 -4.59 -3.00 -8.44
CA LYS A 237 -3.65 -3.98 -9.00
C LYS A 237 -4.34 -5.29 -9.36
N TYR A 238 -4.70 -6.09 -8.38
CA TYR A 238 -5.32 -7.39 -8.60
C TYR A 238 -6.61 -7.31 -9.46
N PHE A 239 -7.40 -6.25 -9.30
CA PHE A 239 -8.67 -6.08 -10.01
C PHE A 239 -8.56 -5.19 -11.26
N ASN A 240 -7.37 -4.73 -11.64
CA ASN A 240 -7.13 -3.86 -12.81
C ASN A 240 -7.96 -2.57 -12.81
N MET A 241 -8.16 -1.97 -11.63
CA MET A 241 -9.00 -0.79 -11.47
C MET A 241 -8.19 0.45 -11.05
N THR A 242 -7.01 0.66 -11.63
CA THR A 242 -6.08 1.73 -11.24
C THR A 242 -6.69 3.13 -11.33
N GLY A 243 -7.44 3.42 -12.37
CA GLY A 243 -8.07 4.72 -12.62
C GLY A 243 -9.44 4.92 -11.94
N TRP A 244 -9.93 3.94 -11.22
CA TRP A 244 -11.23 3.97 -10.56
C TRP A 244 -11.07 4.55 -9.14
N ARG A 245 -11.58 5.74 -8.90
CA ARG A 245 -11.46 6.45 -7.61
C ARG A 245 -12.84 6.82 -7.03
#